data_8926901bd4e86e8ad6698b78186422a0
#
_entry.id   8926901bd4e86e8ad6698b78186422a0
#
_cell.length_a   1.000
_cell.length_b   1.000
_cell.length_c   1.000
_cell.angle_alpha   90.00
_cell.angle_beta   90.00
_cell.angle_gamma   90.00
#
_symmetry.space_group_name_H-M   'P 1'
#
loop_
_entity.id
_entity.type
_entity.pdbx_description
1 polymer ?
#
loop_
_entity_poly.entity_id
_entity_poly.type
_entity_poly.pdbx_seq_one_letter_code
_entity_poly.pdbx_strand_id
1 'polypeptide(L)' 'MKLTLNYVGNDSHNRPVYEDSNGKLFVDTDPRKSRQPSICTKLNNSFDGEPDTPIEYLKAYEDAEIEFLPNRITW' A
#
# COMPACT_ATOMS: atom_id res chain seq x y z
N MET A 1 -7.60 -11.59 -8.48
CA MET A 1 -6.21 -11.88 -8.11
C MET A 1 -5.99 -11.54 -6.63
N LYS A 2 -5.00 -12.12 -6.01
CA LYS A 2 -4.65 -11.82 -4.63
C LYS A 2 -3.38 -10.98 -4.59
N LEU A 3 -3.42 -9.85 -3.86
CA LEU A 3 -2.28 -8.98 -3.65
C LEU A 3 -1.85 -9.08 -2.19
N THR A 4 -0.68 -9.66 -1.95
CA THR A 4 -0.13 -9.80 -0.60
C THR A 4 0.81 -8.64 -0.33
N LEU A 5 0.52 -7.86 0.70
CA LEU A 5 1.28 -6.67 1.07
C LEU A 5 1.94 -6.87 2.44
N ASN A 6 3.27 -6.91 2.44
CA ASN A 6 4.06 -7.06 3.67
C ASN A 6 4.41 -5.69 4.22
N TYR A 7 4.08 -5.44 5.48
CA TYR A 7 4.43 -4.17 6.12
C TYR A 7 5.94 -4.05 6.28
N VAL A 8 6.51 -2.94 5.79
CA VAL A 8 7.96 -2.73 5.83
C VAL A 8 8.37 -1.47 6.61
N GLY A 9 7.42 -0.77 7.18
CA GLY A 9 7.69 0.41 8.00
C GLY A 9 6.83 1.60 7.61
N ASN A 10 7.04 2.72 8.27
CA ASN A 10 6.36 3.97 7.95
C ASN A 10 7.32 4.89 7.20
N ASP A 11 6.78 5.64 6.23
CA ASP A 11 7.59 6.60 5.50
C ASP A 11 7.81 7.89 6.31
N SER A 12 8.51 8.87 5.71
CA SER A 12 8.81 10.13 6.37
C SER A 12 7.56 10.96 6.71
N HIS A 13 6.41 10.64 6.12
CA HIS A 13 5.12 11.25 6.44
C HIS A 13 4.30 10.39 7.40
N ASN A 14 4.92 9.39 8.02
CA ASN A 14 4.30 8.50 8.99
C ASN A 14 3.12 7.70 8.41
N ARG A 15 3.22 7.30 7.14
CA ARG A 15 2.22 6.46 6.48
C ARG A 15 2.75 5.03 6.40
N PRO A 16 1.89 4.01 6.62
CA PRO A 16 2.36 2.63 6.49
C PRO A 16 2.72 2.29 5.05
N VAL A 17 3.91 1.71 4.89
CA VAL A 17 4.43 1.28 3.58
C VAL A 17 4.45 -0.24 3.56
N TYR A 18 4.03 -0.79 2.43
CA TYR A 18 3.98 -2.23 2.21
C TYR A 18 4.76 -2.59 0.96
N GLU A 19 5.20 -3.84 0.90
CA GLU A 19 5.94 -4.36 -0.24
C GLU A 19 5.28 -5.65 -0.71
N ASP A 20 5.08 -5.80 -2.01
CA ASP A 20 4.56 -7.05 -2.56
C ASP A 20 5.70 -8.04 -2.81
N SER A 21 5.35 -9.23 -3.32
CA SER A 21 6.34 -10.29 -3.56
C SER A 21 7.34 -9.96 -4.65
N ASN A 22 7.08 -8.94 -5.45
CA ASN A 22 7.96 -8.51 -6.54
C ASN A 22 8.82 -7.29 -6.15
N GLY A 23 8.78 -6.89 -4.89
CA GLY A 23 9.55 -5.73 -4.42
C GLY A 23 8.90 -4.39 -4.74
N LYS A 24 7.65 -4.38 -5.19
CA LYS A 24 6.95 -3.13 -5.46
C LYS A 24 6.40 -2.55 -4.16
N LEU A 25 6.61 -1.25 -3.97
CA LEU A 25 6.19 -0.54 -2.76
C LEU A 25 4.83 0.11 -2.94
N PHE A 26 4.05 0.09 -1.85
CA PHE A 26 2.72 0.69 -1.78
C PHE A 26 2.61 1.44 -0.46
N VAL A 27 1.71 2.41 -0.42
CA VAL A 27 1.47 3.20 0.79
C VAL A 27 -0.02 3.31 1.03
N ASP A 28 -0.42 3.25 2.31
CA ASP A 28 -1.80 3.54 2.69
C ASP A 28 -1.88 5.02 3.05
N THR A 29 -2.58 5.79 2.24
CA THR A 29 -2.71 7.23 2.44
C THR A 29 -3.80 7.60 3.44
N ASP A 30 -4.60 6.64 3.87
CA ASP A 30 -5.64 6.85 4.89
C ASP A 30 -5.70 5.64 5.82
N PRO A 31 -4.74 5.54 6.78
CA PRO A 31 -4.63 4.35 7.62
C PRO A 31 -5.62 4.33 8.79
N ARG A 32 -6.65 5.16 8.76
CA ARG A 32 -7.65 5.18 9.82
C ARG A 32 -8.37 3.85 9.90
N LYS A 33 -8.51 3.35 11.11
CA LYS A 33 -9.14 2.06 11.39
C LYS A 33 -10.57 1.98 10.86
N SER A 34 -11.29 3.10 10.88
CA SER A 34 -12.69 3.17 10.46
C SER A 34 -12.85 3.28 8.94
N ARG A 35 -11.76 3.35 8.18
CA ARG A 35 -11.79 3.54 6.72
C ARG A 35 -11.24 2.33 6.01
N GLN A 36 -11.72 2.12 4.78
CA GLN A 36 -11.11 1.15 3.88
C GLN A 36 -9.69 1.59 3.56
N PRO A 37 -8.76 0.66 3.34
CA PRO A 37 -7.39 1.03 2.96
C PRO A 37 -7.39 1.87 1.69
N SER A 38 -6.58 2.92 1.67
CA SER A 38 -6.40 3.77 0.50
C SER A 38 -4.99 3.55 -0.04
N ILE A 39 -4.82 2.47 -0.80
CA ILE A 39 -3.51 2.00 -1.23
C ILE A 39 -3.12 2.65 -2.54
N CYS A 40 -1.93 3.24 -2.56
CA CYS A 40 -1.32 3.86 -3.73
C CYS A 40 0.05 3.25 -3.99
N THR A 41 0.49 3.30 -5.25
CA THR A 41 1.87 2.98 -5.58
C THR A 41 2.77 4.12 -5.11
N LYS A 42 4.07 3.85 -4.99
CA LYS A 42 5.07 4.88 -4.64
C LYS A 42 5.77 5.36 -5.90
N LEU A 43 5.94 6.68 -6.02
CA LEU A 43 6.67 7.28 -7.14
C LEU A 43 8.09 6.74 -7.16
N ASN A 44 8.55 6.30 -8.34
CA ASN A 44 9.87 5.71 -8.54
C ASN A 44 10.15 4.49 -7.64
N ASN A 45 9.11 3.87 -7.13
CA ASN A 45 9.22 2.74 -6.20
C ASN A 45 10.16 3.06 -5.03
N SER A 46 10.10 4.30 -4.52
CA SER A 46 10.94 4.76 -3.42
C SER A 46 10.18 4.69 -2.11
N PHE A 47 10.83 4.21 -1.05
CA PHE A 47 10.22 4.10 0.26
C PHE A 47 9.65 5.43 0.75
N ASP A 48 10.38 6.53 0.56
CA ASP A 48 9.92 7.87 0.92
C ASP A 48 9.35 8.65 -0.25
N GLY A 49 9.09 7.97 -1.37
CA GLY A 49 8.47 8.61 -2.53
C GLY A 49 7.04 9.06 -2.25
N GLU A 50 6.57 10.01 -3.04
CA GLU A 50 5.18 10.45 -2.96
C GLU A 50 4.23 9.33 -3.39
N PRO A 51 2.99 9.30 -2.86
CA PRO A 51 1.97 8.44 -3.43
C PRO A 51 1.76 8.80 -4.90
N ASP A 52 1.77 7.79 -5.77
CA ASP A 52 1.67 8.02 -7.20
C ASP A 52 0.25 7.80 -7.70
N THR A 53 -0.20 6.55 -7.74
CA THR A 53 -1.51 6.21 -8.31
C THR A 53 -2.27 5.28 -7.36
N PRO A 54 -3.54 5.60 -7.04
CA PRO A 54 -4.38 4.63 -6.31
C PRO A 54 -4.52 3.35 -7.12
N ILE A 55 -4.37 2.21 -6.46
CA ILE A 55 -4.42 0.93 -7.16
C ILE A 55 -5.78 0.65 -7.79
N GLU A 56 -6.84 1.26 -7.29
CA GLU A 56 -8.17 1.11 -7.85
C GLU A 56 -8.27 1.64 -9.29
N TYR A 57 -7.35 2.51 -9.69
CA TYR A 57 -7.29 3.04 -11.06
C TYR A 57 -6.36 2.25 -11.96
N LEU A 58 -5.69 1.23 -11.42
CA LEU A 58 -4.75 0.43 -12.19
C LEU A 58 -5.40 -0.90 -12.57
N LYS A 59 -5.48 -1.14 -13.88
CA LYS A 59 -6.12 -2.33 -14.40
C LYS A 59 -5.48 -3.62 -13.87
N ALA A 60 -4.18 -3.59 -13.62
CA ALA A 60 -3.45 -4.75 -13.09
C ALA A 60 -3.98 -5.21 -11.72
N TYR A 61 -4.64 -4.31 -10.98
CA TYR A 61 -5.17 -4.61 -9.65
C TYR A 61 -6.69 -4.62 -9.60
N GLU A 62 -7.32 -4.63 -10.78
CA GLU A 62 -8.76 -4.75 -10.85
C GLU A 62 -9.20 -6.05 -10.16
N ASP A 63 -10.18 -5.94 -9.28
CA ASP A 63 -10.69 -7.05 -8.48
C ASP A 63 -9.64 -7.70 -7.57
N ALA A 64 -8.56 -6.98 -7.24
CA ALA A 64 -7.55 -7.52 -6.35
C ALA A 64 -8.10 -7.68 -4.92
N GLU A 65 -7.87 -8.85 -4.36
CA GLU A 65 -8.13 -9.11 -2.96
C GLU A 65 -6.82 -8.88 -2.20
N ILE A 66 -6.84 -7.94 -1.24
CA ILE A 66 -5.62 -7.54 -0.54
C ILE A 66 -5.50 -8.30 0.78
N GLU A 67 -4.33 -8.90 0.98
CA GLU A 67 -3.96 -9.50 2.25
C GLU A 67 -2.80 -8.70 2.83
N PHE A 68 -2.95 -8.21 4.06
CA PHE A 68 -1.90 -7.48 4.77
C PHE A 68 -1.16 -8.42 5.73
N LEU A 69 0.17 -8.42 5.68
CA LEU A 69 1.01 -9.23 6.55
C LEU A 69 1.97 -8.33 7.35
N PRO A 70 2.07 -8.54 8.66
CA PRO A 70 1.31 -9.52 9.45
C PRO A 70 -0.17 -9.16 9.58
N ASN A 71 -0.50 -7.88 9.43
CA ASN A 71 -1.88 -7.38 9.42
C ASN A 71 -1.86 -5.92 8.95
N ARG A 72 -3.04 -5.39 8.64
CA ARG A 72 -3.15 -3.98 8.27
C ARG A 72 -2.75 -3.11 9.46
N ILE A 73 -1.88 -2.12 9.19
CA ILE A 73 -1.45 -1.15 10.20
C ILE A 73 -2.40 0.03 10.15
N THR A 74 -2.99 0.36 11.29
CA THR A 74 -3.99 1.44 11.39
C THR A 74 -3.71 2.31 12.62
N TRP A 75 -4.24 3.52 12.58
CA TRP A 75 -4.32 4.41 13.75
C TRP A 75 -5.50 5.38 13.68
#